data_01d4cd116654f7e6036f28f02ed2911c
#
_entry.id   01d4cd116654f7e6036f28f02ed2911c
#
_cell.length_a   1.000
_cell.length_b   1.000
_cell.length_c   1.000
_cell.angle_alpha   90.00
_cell.angle_beta   90.00
_cell.angle_gamma   90.00
#
_symmetry.space_group_name_H-M   'P 1'
#
loop_
_entity.id
_entity.type
_entity.pdbx_description
1 polymer ?
#
loop_
_entity_poly.entity_id
_entity_poly.type
_entity_poly.pdbx_seq_one_letter_code
_entity_poly.pdbx_strand_id
1 'polypeptide(L)'
;MPISVPKTESLKEMLNLKGKVVVITGASGPKGMGIEAARGCAEMGADVAITYASRPDGGEKNAKELAETYGVKAKAYKLQADQYDSCEQLVKDVIKDFGKIDAFVANAGATADSGILDGSVEAWNHVVNVDLNGTFHCAKAVGHHFKERQTGSLVITASMSGHIANFPQEQTSYNVAKAGCIHMAKSLANEWRDFARVNSISPGYIATGLSDFVPKETQELWHSMIPMGRDGEAKELKGAYVYLVSDASTYTTGTDIVIDGGYLTR
;
A
#
# COMPACT_ATOMS: atom_id res chain seq x y z
N MET A 1 5.56 -23.07 -11.17
CA MET A 1 4.18 -23.46 -11.60
C MET A 1 3.33 -22.21 -11.51
N PRO A 2 2.39 -21.99 -12.42
CA PRO A 2 1.49 -20.85 -12.31
C PRO A 2 0.75 -20.88 -10.96
N ILE A 3 0.36 -19.72 -10.49
CA ILE A 3 -0.39 -19.55 -9.23
C ILE A 3 -1.62 -20.46 -9.27
N SER A 4 -1.73 -21.36 -8.30
CA SER A 4 -2.76 -22.41 -8.33
C SER A 4 -4.14 -21.85 -7.96
N VAL A 5 -5.17 -22.42 -8.55
CA VAL A 5 -6.58 -22.19 -8.15
C VAL A 5 -6.76 -22.54 -6.67
N PRO A 6 -7.56 -21.78 -5.90
CA PRO A 6 -7.85 -22.11 -4.51
C PRO A 6 -8.43 -23.52 -4.40
N LYS A 7 -8.02 -24.27 -3.38
CA LYS A 7 -8.53 -25.63 -3.13
C LYS A 7 -9.88 -25.66 -2.45
N THR A 8 -10.33 -24.52 -1.91
CA THR A 8 -11.60 -24.38 -1.20
C THR A 8 -12.65 -23.70 -2.05
N GLU A 9 -13.91 -24.08 -1.90
CA GLU A 9 -15.08 -23.40 -2.48
C GLU A 9 -15.62 -22.29 -1.56
N SER A 10 -15.15 -22.24 -0.32
CA SER A 10 -15.63 -21.26 0.66
C SER A 10 -14.95 -19.91 0.49
N LEU A 11 -15.72 -18.86 0.19
CA LEU A 11 -15.21 -17.49 0.14
C LEU A 11 -14.57 -17.06 1.46
N LYS A 12 -15.14 -17.49 2.60
CA LYS A 12 -14.57 -17.20 3.92
C LYS A 12 -13.17 -17.80 4.07
N GLU A 13 -12.95 -19.02 3.58
CA GLU A 13 -11.65 -19.65 3.60
C GLU A 13 -10.68 -19.04 2.58
N MET A 14 -11.18 -18.61 1.42
CA MET A 14 -10.34 -17.90 0.45
C MET A 14 -9.81 -16.57 1.00
N LEU A 15 -10.59 -15.89 1.84
CA LEU A 15 -10.20 -14.63 2.49
C LEU A 15 -9.41 -14.84 3.79
N ASN A 16 -9.33 -16.07 4.30
CA ASN A 16 -8.61 -16.41 5.54
C ASN A 16 -7.10 -16.24 5.33
N LEU A 17 -6.47 -15.45 6.19
CA LEU A 17 -5.03 -15.18 6.15
C LEU A 17 -4.26 -15.87 7.28
N LYS A 18 -4.89 -16.80 8.01
CA LYS A 18 -4.22 -17.53 9.10
C LYS A 18 -2.98 -18.27 8.59
N GLY A 19 -1.85 -18.03 9.26
CA GLY A 19 -0.56 -18.60 8.88
C GLY A 19 0.13 -17.88 7.72
N LYS A 20 -0.43 -16.78 7.18
CA LYS A 20 0.25 -15.89 6.24
C LYS A 20 0.98 -14.78 6.99
N VAL A 21 2.07 -14.30 6.43
CA VAL A 21 2.84 -13.14 6.92
C VAL A 21 2.71 -12.02 5.89
N VAL A 22 2.20 -10.88 6.34
CA VAL A 22 1.97 -9.70 5.49
C VAL A 22 2.83 -8.54 5.99
N VAL A 23 3.63 -7.97 5.09
CA VAL A 23 4.39 -6.73 5.36
C VAL A 23 3.60 -5.54 4.86
N ILE A 24 3.46 -4.49 5.67
CA ILE A 24 2.79 -3.25 5.28
C ILE A 24 3.69 -2.05 5.59
N THR A 25 4.07 -1.29 4.56
CA THR A 25 4.90 -0.11 4.75
C THR A 25 4.08 1.14 5.08
N GLY A 26 4.66 2.05 5.90
CA GLY A 26 4.01 3.33 6.23
C GLY A 26 2.78 3.18 7.14
N ALA A 27 2.86 2.34 8.18
CA ALA A 27 1.74 2.03 9.07
C ALA A 27 1.90 2.58 10.51
N SER A 28 2.68 3.64 10.70
CA SER A 28 2.91 4.24 12.03
C SER A 28 1.91 5.33 12.41
N GLY A 29 1.06 5.77 11.49
CA GLY A 29 -0.02 6.73 11.78
C GLY A 29 -1.20 6.04 12.47
N PRO A 30 -1.97 6.77 13.31
CA PRO A 30 -3.10 6.17 14.04
C PRO A 30 -4.33 5.92 13.16
N LYS A 31 -4.47 6.63 12.03
CA LYS A 31 -5.63 6.64 11.12
C LYS A 31 -5.25 6.50 9.64
N GLY A 32 -4.02 6.07 9.34
CA GLY A 32 -3.55 5.97 7.96
C GLY A 32 -4.05 4.71 7.24
N MET A 33 -3.98 4.73 5.91
CA MET A 33 -4.32 3.57 5.08
C MET A 33 -3.48 2.33 5.42
N GLY A 34 -2.18 2.53 5.71
CA GLY A 34 -1.28 1.42 6.06
C GLY A 34 -1.69 0.69 7.33
N ILE A 35 -2.07 1.42 8.40
CA ILE A 35 -2.53 0.74 9.63
C ILE A 35 -3.89 0.07 9.44
N GLU A 36 -4.79 0.64 8.64
CA GLU A 36 -6.06 -0.02 8.34
C GLU A 36 -5.88 -1.26 7.47
N ALA A 37 -4.96 -1.25 6.52
CA ALA A 37 -4.57 -2.45 5.78
C ALA A 37 -4.03 -3.54 6.73
N ALA A 38 -3.18 -3.16 7.70
CA ALA A 38 -2.65 -4.07 8.71
C ALA A 38 -3.75 -4.62 9.62
N ARG A 39 -4.69 -3.77 10.07
CA ARG A 39 -5.86 -4.19 10.84
C ARG A 39 -6.71 -5.20 10.07
N GLY A 40 -7.00 -4.93 8.78
CA GLY A 40 -7.73 -5.87 7.94
C GLY A 40 -7.04 -7.22 7.78
N CYS A 41 -5.73 -7.23 7.55
CA CYS A 41 -4.96 -8.47 7.45
C CYS A 41 -4.91 -9.24 8.78
N ALA A 42 -4.69 -8.53 9.90
CA ALA A 42 -4.67 -9.13 11.24
C ALA A 42 -6.05 -9.69 11.66
N GLU A 43 -7.13 -8.98 11.37
CA GLU A 43 -8.51 -9.41 11.58
C GLU A 43 -8.80 -10.73 10.84
N MET A 44 -8.22 -10.93 9.68
CA MET A 44 -8.32 -12.17 8.90
C MET A 44 -7.28 -13.23 9.30
N GLY A 45 -6.51 -12.99 10.37
CA GLY A 45 -5.61 -13.95 11.00
C GLY A 45 -4.17 -13.94 10.51
N ALA A 46 -3.75 -12.96 9.71
CA ALA A 46 -2.35 -12.84 9.29
C ALA A 46 -1.45 -12.36 10.43
N ASP A 47 -0.24 -12.88 10.48
CA ASP A 47 0.85 -12.22 11.19
C ASP A 47 1.30 -11.00 10.37
N VAL A 48 1.59 -9.87 11.04
CA VAL A 48 1.85 -8.61 10.34
C VAL A 48 3.15 -7.97 10.76
N ALA A 49 3.94 -7.55 9.77
CA ALA A 49 5.11 -6.72 9.93
C ALA A 49 4.79 -5.32 9.39
N ILE A 50 4.76 -4.31 10.26
CA ILE A 50 4.47 -2.93 9.87
C ILE A 50 5.72 -2.08 9.89
N THR A 51 5.76 -0.98 9.11
CA THR A 51 6.94 -0.12 9.12
C THR A 51 6.64 1.33 9.46
N TYR A 52 7.69 2.00 9.95
CA TYR A 52 7.76 3.44 10.20
C TYR A 52 9.05 4.03 9.63
N ALA A 53 9.02 5.28 9.21
CA ALA A 53 10.22 6.01 8.81
C ALA A 53 10.78 6.84 10.01
N SER A 54 9.97 7.76 10.52
CA SER A 54 10.36 8.75 11.54
C SER A 54 9.56 8.68 12.85
N ARG A 55 8.57 7.78 12.97
CA ARG A 55 7.67 7.67 14.13
C ARG A 55 7.74 6.27 14.76
N PRO A 56 8.83 5.92 15.47
CA PRO A 56 8.99 4.62 16.11
C PRO A 56 7.88 4.32 17.13
N ASP A 57 7.56 5.27 18.02
CA ASP A 57 6.53 5.08 19.05
C ASP A 57 5.15 4.76 18.46
N GLY A 58 4.82 5.42 17.33
CA GLY A 58 3.58 5.12 16.60
C GLY A 58 3.59 3.73 15.99
N GLY A 59 4.72 3.30 15.44
CA GLY A 59 4.88 1.95 14.89
C GLY A 59 4.77 0.87 15.97
N GLU A 60 5.48 1.04 17.08
CA GLU A 60 5.46 0.08 18.20
C GLU A 60 4.06 -0.01 18.85
N LYS A 61 3.43 1.16 19.08
CA LYS A 61 2.06 1.22 19.59
C LYS A 61 1.07 0.47 18.68
N ASN A 62 1.15 0.70 17.38
CA ASN A 62 0.28 0.05 16.41
C ASN A 62 0.54 -1.46 16.34
N ALA A 63 1.80 -1.91 16.37
CA ALA A 63 2.12 -3.34 16.39
C ALA A 63 1.58 -4.02 17.65
N LYS A 64 1.71 -3.37 18.82
CA LYS A 64 1.13 -3.87 20.08
C LYS A 64 -0.39 -3.96 20.00
N GLU A 65 -1.08 -2.92 19.52
CA GLU A 65 -2.53 -2.93 19.31
C GLU A 65 -2.97 -4.11 18.44
N LEU A 66 -2.29 -4.32 17.30
CA LEU A 66 -2.61 -5.42 16.39
C LEU A 66 -2.48 -6.79 17.06
N ALA A 67 -1.38 -7.00 17.81
CA ALA A 67 -1.15 -8.25 18.51
C ALA A 67 -2.20 -8.52 19.61
N GLU A 68 -2.51 -7.50 20.42
CA GLU A 68 -3.45 -7.61 21.52
C GLU A 68 -4.91 -7.75 21.05
N THR A 69 -5.28 -7.03 19.99
CA THR A 69 -6.67 -7.01 19.50
C THR A 69 -7.03 -8.27 18.72
N TYR A 70 -6.11 -8.76 17.89
CA TYR A 70 -6.42 -9.85 16.95
C TYR A 70 -5.75 -11.19 17.30
N GLY A 71 -4.87 -11.21 18.31
CA GLY A 71 -4.20 -12.45 18.73
C GLY A 71 -3.19 -12.98 17.72
N VAL A 72 -2.61 -12.10 16.89
CA VAL A 72 -1.62 -12.41 15.88
C VAL A 72 -0.23 -11.93 16.29
N LYS A 73 0.81 -12.44 15.63
CA LYS A 73 2.14 -11.87 15.80
C LYS A 73 2.22 -10.57 15.00
N ALA A 74 2.60 -9.48 15.68
CA ALA A 74 2.80 -8.18 15.04
C ALA A 74 4.10 -7.54 15.51
N LYS A 75 4.86 -6.93 14.58
CA LYS A 75 6.12 -6.25 14.88
C LYS A 75 6.31 -5.04 13.99
N ALA A 76 6.90 -3.97 14.56
CA ALA A 76 7.25 -2.75 13.84
C ALA A 76 8.73 -2.74 13.47
N TYR A 77 9.04 -2.19 12.30
CA TYR A 77 10.40 -2.06 11.77
C TYR A 77 10.63 -0.66 11.23
N LYS A 78 11.87 -0.18 11.34
CA LYS A 78 12.28 1.05 10.67
C LYS A 78 12.48 0.76 9.18
N LEU A 79 11.98 1.66 8.32
CA LEU A 79 12.17 1.60 6.87
C LEU A 79 12.39 3.01 6.31
N GLN A 80 13.47 3.18 5.57
CA GLN A 80 13.69 4.30 4.66
C GLN A 80 13.45 3.77 3.24
N ALA A 81 12.23 3.97 2.71
CA ALA A 81 11.82 3.34 1.46
C ALA A 81 12.62 3.85 0.24
N ASP A 82 13.09 5.10 0.29
CA ASP A 82 13.98 5.71 -0.70
C ASP A 82 15.41 5.11 -0.73
N GLN A 83 15.74 4.20 0.19
CA GLN A 83 17.03 3.52 0.28
C GLN A 83 16.89 2.01 0.07
N TYR A 84 17.47 1.51 -1.01
CA TYR A 84 17.36 0.08 -1.37
C TYR A 84 17.87 -0.85 -0.26
N ASP A 85 19.03 -0.53 0.34
CA ASP A 85 19.63 -1.34 1.40
C ASP A 85 18.72 -1.45 2.63
N SER A 86 17.95 -0.39 2.94
CA SER A 86 16.94 -0.41 4.01
C SER A 86 15.78 -1.36 3.69
N CYS A 87 15.35 -1.41 2.44
CA CYS A 87 14.31 -2.33 1.99
C CYS A 87 14.80 -3.79 2.02
N GLU A 88 16.01 -4.04 1.57
CA GLU A 88 16.62 -5.37 1.62
C GLU A 88 16.80 -5.85 3.06
N GLN A 89 17.26 -4.97 3.95
CA GLN A 89 17.41 -5.29 5.37
C GLN A 89 16.07 -5.60 6.03
N LEU A 90 15.01 -4.82 5.73
CA LEU A 90 13.65 -5.10 6.20
C LEU A 90 13.21 -6.52 5.83
N VAL A 91 13.38 -6.92 4.56
CA VAL A 91 12.99 -8.26 4.10
C VAL A 91 13.73 -9.35 4.87
N LYS A 92 15.06 -9.18 5.07
CA LYS A 92 15.89 -10.11 5.87
C LYS A 92 15.40 -10.22 7.32
N ASP A 93 15.12 -9.09 7.95
CA ASP A 93 14.68 -9.03 9.35
C ASP A 93 13.29 -9.66 9.54
N VAL A 94 12.36 -9.40 8.61
CA VAL A 94 11.04 -10.04 8.66
C VAL A 94 11.13 -11.54 8.45
N ILE A 95 11.94 -12.01 7.49
CA ILE A 95 12.14 -13.45 7.27
C ILE A 95 12.76 -14.10 8.52
N LYS A 96 13.74 -13.46 9.15
CA LYS A 96 14.35 -13.93 10.40
C LYS A 96 13.33 -14.06 11.53
N ASP A 97 12.43 -13.09 11.67
CA ASP A 97 11.50 -13.04 12.78
C ASP A 97 10.23 -13.87 12.53
N PHE A 98 9.72 -13.92 11.31
CA PHE A 98 8.44 -14.55 10.95
C PHE A 98 8.62 -15.82 10.09
N GLY A 99 9.82 -16.09 9.60
CA GLY A 99 10.16 -17.26 8.79
C GLY A 99 9.87 -17.11 7.29
N LYS A 100 9.01 -16.16 6.91
CA LYS A 100 8.59 -15.94 5.51
C LYS A 100 7.89 -14.59 5.33
N ILE A 101 7.65 -14.24 4.06
CA ILE A 101 6.71 -13.19 3.65
C ILE A 101 5.78 -13.78 2.58
N ASP A 102 4.47 -13.75 2.80
CA ASP A 102 3.48 -14.24 1.84
C ASP A 102 2.89 -13.11 0.99
N ALA A 103 2.78 -11.91 1.57
CA ALA A 103 2.34 -10.71 0.84
C ALA A 103 3.08 -9.46 1.34
N PHE A 104 3.20 -8.49 0.46
CA PHE A 104 3.85 -7.20 0.73
C PHE A 104 2.97 -6.06 0.20
N VAL A 105 2.60 -5.14 1.09
CA VAL A 105 1.85 -3.92 0.75
C VAL A 105 2.82 -2.74 0.77
N ALA A 106 3.22 -2.28 -0.41
CA ALA A 106 4.03 -1.07 -0.59
C ALA A 106 3.09 0.15 -0.52
N ASN A 107 2.90 0.67 0.71
CA ASN A 107 1.96 1.75 1.01
C ASN A 107 2.66 3.05 1.46
N ALA A 108 3.90 3.01 1.91
CA ALA A 108 4.64 4.22 2.26
C ALA A 108 4.66 5.22 1.11
N GLY A 109 4.45 6.50 1.42
CA GLY A 109 4.41 7.56 0.43
C GLY A 109 4.60 8.93 1.06
N ALA A 110 4.86 9.91 0.21
CA ALA A 110 4.96 11.33 0.52
C ALA A 110 3.92 12.12 -0.26
N THR A 111 3.73 13.38 0.06
CA THR A 111 2.86 14.30 -0.69
C THR A 111 3.69 15.38 -1.36
N ALA A 112 3.23 15.89 -2.50
CA ALA A 112 3.75 17.13 -3.06
C ALA A 112 3.04 18.33 -2.40
N ASP A 113 3.78 19.41 -2.21
CA ASP A 113 3.31 20.66 -1.59
C ASP A 113 3.40 21.86 -2.53
N SER A 114 3.88 21.65 -3.76
CA SER A 114 4.11 22.72 -4.73
C SER A 114 3.99 22.24 -6.17
N GLY A 115 3.66 23.16 -7.06
CA GLY A 115 3.69 22.97 -8.52
C GLY A 115 5.12 22.86 -9.07
N ILE A 116 5.22 22.53 -10.36
CA ILE A 116 6.53 22.27 -10.99
C ILE A 116 7.39 23.52 -11.16
N LEU A 117 6.78 24.71 -11.25
CA LEU A 117 7.52 25.95 -11.42
C LEU A 117 8.01 26.53 -10.08
N ASP A 118 7.20 26.39 -9.04
CA ASP A 118 7.46 26.96 -7.71
C ASP A 118 8.17 25.99 -6.76
N GLY A 119 8.07 24.69 -7.04
CA GLY A 119 8.74 23.62 -6.27
C GLY A 119 10.22 23.49 -6.60
N SER A 120 11.02 23.15 -5.57
CA SER A 120 12.44 22.88 -5.80
C SER A 120 12.67 21.52 -6.45
N VAL A 121 13.87 21.35 -7.06
CA VAL A 121 14.31 20.05 -7.58
C VAL A 121 14.38 19.00 -6.47
N GLU A 122 14.74 19.40 -5.27
CA GLU A 122 14.82 18.54 -4.09
C GLU A 122 13.43 18.05 -3.67
N ALA A 123 12.40 18.92 -3.70
CA ALA A 123 11.01 18.55 -3.43
C ALA A 123 10.50 17.53 -4.45
N TRP A 124 10.76 17.75 -5.73
CA TRP A 124 10.48 16.78 -6.79
C TRP A 124 11.16 15.44 -6.51
N ASN A 125 12.47 15.46 -6.27
CA ASN A 125 13.26 14.25 -6.02
C ASN A 125 12.77 13.51 -4.78
N HIS A 126 12.41 14.24 -3.71
CA HIS A 126 11.88 13.61 -2.49
C HIS A 126 10.62 12.79 -2.79
N VAL A 127 9.63 13.36 -3.47
CA VAL A 127 8.37 12.67 -3.80
C VAL A 127 8.64 11.46 -4.70
N VAL A 128 9.41 11.65 -5.79
CA VAL A 128 9.72 10.56 -6.72
C VAL A 128 10.53 9.45 -6.04
N ASN A 129 11.48 9.81 -5.17
CA ASN A 129 12.30 8.83 -4.47
C ASN A 129 11.50 8.03 -3.45
N VAL A 130 10.58 8.66 -2.71
CA VAL A 130 9.76 7.94 -1.73
C VAL A 130 8.68 7.11 -2.42
N ASP A 131 7.90 7.70 -3.32
CA ASP A 131 6.68 7.08 -3.86
C ASP A 131 6.98 6.10 -5.00
N LEU A 132 7.84 6.47 -5.94
CA LEU A 132 8.13 5.64 -7.10
C LEU A 132 9.34 4.73 -6.87
N ASN A 133 10.51 5.31 -6.55
CA ASN A 133 11.72 4.55 -6.34
C ASN A 133 11.62 3.67 -5.09
N GLY A 134 10.97 4.17 -4.00
CA GLY A 134 10.72 3.39 -2.80
C GLY A 134 9.81 2.19 -3.04
N THR A 135 8.79 2.34 -3.87
CA THR A 135 7.96 1.22 -4.31
C THR A 135 8.78 0.19 -5.11
N PHE A 136 9.63 0.67 -6.04
CA PHE A 136 10.56 -0.20 -6.78
C PHE A 136 11.54 -0.91 -5.84
N HIS A 137 12.13 -0.23 -4.87
CA HIS A 137 13.06 -0.83 -3.91
C HIS A 137 12.40 -1.95 -3.11
N CYS A 138 11.20 -1.69 -2.58
CA CYS A 138 10.41 -2.70 -1.88
C CYS A 138 10.09 -3.90 -2.77
N ALA A 139 9.61 -3.65 -3.99
CA ALA A 139 9.29 -4.71 -4.96
C ALA A 139 10.51 -5.56 -5.27
N LYS A 140 11.65 -4.93 -5.59
CA LYS A 140 12.90 -5.63 -5.88
C LYS A 140 13.37 -6.49 -4.70
N ALA A 141 13.36 -5.93 -3.49
CA ALA A 141 13.81 -6.65 -2.29
C ALA A 141 12.94 -7.89 -2.00
N VAL A 142 11.60 -7.75 -2.00
CA VAL A 142 10.71 -8.87 -1.71
C VAL A 142 10.56 -9.83 -2.90
N GLY A 143 10.75 -9.35 -4.12
CA GLY A 143 10.63 -10.15 -5.35
C GLY A 143 11.58 -11.33 -5.40
N HIS A 144 12.80 -11.18 -4.89
CA HIS A 144 13.75 -12.29 -4.75
C HIS A 144 13.20 -13.40 -3.86
N HIS A 145 12.64 -13.03 -2.69
CA HIS A 145 12.04 -13.98 -1.76
C HIS A 145 10.80 -14.67 -2.35
N PHE A 146 9.93 -13.93 -3.05
CA PHE A 146 8.77 -14.53 -3.73
C PHE A 146 9.21 -15.51 -4.84
N LYS A 147 10.25 -15.16 -5.59
CA LYS A 147 10.80 -16.05 -6.64
C LYS A 147 11.39 -17.34 -6.06
N GLU A 148 12.13 -17.27 -4.96
CA GLU A 148 12.65 -18.46 -4.27
C GLU A 148 11.52 -19.35 -3.75
N ARG A 149 10.48 -18.76 -3.18
CA ARG A 149 9.32 -19.47 -2.64
C ARG A 149 8.32 -19.93 -3.71
N GLN A 150 8.43 -19.43 -4.93
CA GLN A 150 7.47 -19.65 -6.03
C GLN A 150 6.04 -19.25 -5.66
N THR A 151 5.89 -18.26 -4.78
CA THR A 151 4.60 -17.70 -4.35
C THR A 151 4.78 -16.33 -3.72
N GLY A 152 3.82 -15.43 -3.95
CA GLY A 152 3.78 -14.11 -3.35
C GLY A 152 2.65 -13.24 -3.87
N SER A 153 2.33 -12.19 -3.12
CA SER A 153 1.42 -11.12 -3.57
C SER A 153 2.02 -9.76 -3.22
N LEU A 154 2.25 -8.94 -4.22
CA LEU A 154 2.63 -7.52 -4.05
C LEU A 154 1.42 -6.65 -4.32
N VAL A 155 1.09 -5.76 -3.37
CA VAL A 155 0.05 -4.74 -3.52
C VAL A 155 0.71 -3.37 -3.41
N ILE A 156 0.52 -2.54 -4.43
CA ILE A 156 1.07 -1.19 -4.48
C ILE A 156 -0.04 -0.18 -4.18
N THR A 157 0.13 0.66 -3.17
CA THR A 157 -0.77 1.79 -2.93
C THR A 157 -0.40 2.92 -3.87
N ALA A 158 -1.14 3.02 -4.96
CA ALA A 158 -1.06 4.10 -5.94
C ALA A 158 -1.98 5.27 -5.51
N SER A 159 -2.70 5.87 -6.44
CA SER A 159 -3.67 6.95 -6.19
C SER A 159 -4.51 7.18 -7.45
N MET A 160 -5.73 7.69 -7.28
CA MET A 160 -6.50 8.26 -8.39
C MET A 160 -5.69 9.33 -9.16
N SER A 161 -4.77 10.01 -8.46
CA SER A 161 -3.86 11.00 -9.03
C SER A 161 -2.90 10.43 -10.08
N GLY A 162 -2.74 9.12 -10.14
CA GLY A 162 -2.03 8.45 -11.24
C GLY A 162 -2.85 8.31 -12.52
N HIS A 163 -4.16 8.57 -12.49
CA HIS A 163 -5.08 8.51 -13.63
C HIS A 163 -5.44 9.90 -14.16
N ILE A 164 -5.39 10.93 -13.30
CA ILE A 164 -5.83 12.29 -13.62
C ILE A 164 -4.84 13.34 -13.14
N ALA A 165 -5.01 14.59 -13.59
CA ALA A 165 -4.42 15.75 -12.96
C ALA A 165 -5.40 16.33 -11.93
N ASN A 166 -4.96 16.46 -10.69
CA ASN A 166 -5.77 17.01 -9.62
C ASN A 166 -6.03 18.51 -9.79
N PHE A 167 -7.15 18.98 -9.26
CA PHE A 167 -7.52 20.39 -9.21
C PHE A 167 -8.15 20.72 -7.85
N PRO A 168 -7.84 21.87 -7.21
CA PRO A 168 -6.95 22.94 -7.68
C PRO A 168 -5.45 22.72 -7.33
N GLN A 169 -5.11 21.68 -6.57
CA GLN A 169 -3.74 21.47 -6.11
C GLN A 169 -2.79 21.11 -7.25
N GLU A 170 -1.64 21.76 -7.27
CA GLU A 170 -0.55 21.46 -8.15
C GLU A 170 0.40 20.45 -7.51
N GLN A 171 0.49 19.26 -8.07
CA GLN A 171 1.24 18.14 -7.49
C GLN A 171 1.81 17.20 -8.57
N THR A 172 2.41 17.76 -9.61
CA THR A 172 2.88 16.99 -10.78
C THR A 172 3.83 15.86 -10.40
N SER A 173 4.75 16.07 -9.43
CA SER A 173 5.67 15.03 -8.97
C SER A 173 4.94 13.81 -8.41
N TYR A 174 3.91 14.05 -7.61
CA TYR A 174 3.07 13.00 -7.04
C TYR A 174 2.26 12.26 -8.10
N ASN A 175 1.60 13.00 -9.01
CA ASN A 175 0.81 12.41 -10.10
C ASN A 175 1.67 11.50 -10.98
N VAL A 176 2.87 11.95 -11.36
CA VAL A 176 3.82 11.16 -12.15
C VAL A 176 4.28 9.92 -11.39
N ALA A 177 4.63 10.06 -10.12
CA ALA A 177 5.05 8.93 -9.29
C ALA A 177 3.94 7.88 -9.17
N LYS A 178 2.69 8.30 -8.92
CA LYS A 178 1.54 7.39 -8.76
C LYS A 178 1.11 6.75 -10.09
N ALA A 179 1.20 7.48 -11.22
CA ALA A 179 1.04 6.87 -12.55
C ALA A 179 2.12 5.80 -12.82
N GLY A 180 3.37 6.09 -12.43
CA GLY A 180 4.47 5.13 -12.48
C GLY A 180 4.19 3.87 -11.63
N CYS A 181 3.63 4.03 -10.43
CA CYS A 181 3.23 2.92 -9.55
C CYS A 181 2.18 2.01 -10.18
N ILE A 182 1.13 2.59 -10.81
CA ILE A 182 0.10 1.84 -11.53
C ILE A 182 0.72 1.05 -12.68
N HIS A 183 1.57 1.69 -13.47
CA HIS A 183 2.22 1.02 -14.60
C HIS A 183 3.23 -0.04 -14.14
N MET A 184 3.96 0.22 -13.05
CA MET A 184 4.87 -0.74 -12.42
C MET A 184 4.13 -2.01 -12.00
N ALA A 185 2.93 -1.90 -11.40
CA ALA A 185 2.12 -3.07 -11.06
C ALA A 185 1.79 -3.92 -12.29
N LYS A 186 1.42 -3.31 -13.41
CA LYS A 186 1.15 -4.00 -14.68
C LYS A 186 2.39 -4.70 -15.24
N SER A 187 3.53 -4.00 -15.24
CA SER A 187 4.79 -4.53 -15.75
C SER A 187 5.28 -5.72 -14.91
N LEU A 188 5.30 -5.56 -13.59
CA LEU A 188 5.73 -6.63 -12.67
C LEU A 188 4.77 -7.84 -12.69
N ALA A 189 3.46 -7.64 -12.88
CA ALA A 189 2.52 -8.73 -13.05
C ALA A 189 2.88 -9.65 -14.23
N ASN A 190 3.38 -9.06 -15.33
CA ASN A 190 3.88 -9.83 -16.47
C ASN A 190 5.26 -10.46 -16.20
N GLU A 191 6.18 -9.73 -15.58
CA GLU A 191 7.52 -10.25 -15.27
C GLU A 191 7.47 -11.40 -14.26
N TRP A 192 6.56 -11.33 -13.26
CA TRP A 192 6.45 -12.29 -12.16
C TRP A 192 5.35 -13.33 -12.35
N ARG A 193 4.74 -13.40 -13.53
CA ARG A 193 3.59 -14.27 -13.86
C ARG A 193 3.72 -15.72 -13.41
N ASP A 194 4.96 -16.22 -13.29
CA ASP A 194 5.23 -17.61 -12.96
C ASP A 194 5.29 -17.88 -11.45
N PHE A 195 5.43 -16.82 -10.61
CA PHE A 195 5.66 -17.02 -9.18
C PHE A 195 4.94 -16.03 -8.24
N ALA A 196 4.44 -14.87 -8.71
CA ALA A 196 3.76 -13.92 -7.83
C ALA A 196 2.70 -13.11 -8.57
N ARG A 197 1.72 -12.61 -7.82
CA ARG A 197 0.74 -11.64 -8.31
C ARG A 197 1.16 -10.22 -7.92
N VAL A 198 0.90 -9.26 -8.78
CA VAL A 198 1.16 -7.84 -8.51
C VAL A 198 -0.03 -7.02 -8.94
N ASN A 199 -0.56 -6.22 -8.02
CA ASN A 199 -1.70 -5.35 -8.27
C ASN A 199 -1.50 -4.00 -7.60
N SER A 200 -2.30 -3.01 -7.99
CA SER A 200 -2.36 -1.72 -7.31
C SER A 200 -3.76 -1.40 -6.78
N ILE A 201 -3.80 -0.52 -5.80
CA ILE A 201 -5.02 0.13 -5.31
C ILE A 201 -4.82 1.62 -5.51
N SER A 202 -5.80 2.29 -6.13
CA SER A 202 -5.81 3.74 -6.34
C SER A 202 -6.91 4.38 -5.48
N PRO A 203 -6.58 4.81 -4.25
CA PRO A 203 -7.51 5.55 -3.41
C PRO A 203 -7.79 6.95 -3.97
N GLY A 204 -9.00 7.46 -3.70
CA GLY A 204 -9.34 8.87 -3.81
C GLY A 204 -8.87 9.68 -2.60
N TYR A 205 -9.61 10.73 -2.27
CA TYR A 205 -9.42 11.48 -1.03
C TYR A 205 -9.86 10.64 0.15
N ILE A 206 -8.93 10.39 1.08
CA ILE A 206 -9.15 9.54 2.26
C ILE A 206 -8.81 10.33 3.53
N ALA A 207 -9.72 10.35 4.49
CA ALA A 207 -9.58 11.04 5.78
C ALA A 207 -8.53 10.38 6.67
N THR A 208 -7.25 10.57 6.35
CA THR A 208 -6.09 10.05 7.09
C THR A 208 -5.46 11.08 8.02
N GLY A 209 -5.94 12.32 8.00
CA GLY A 209 -5.33 13.48 8.65
C GLY A 209 -4.25 14.17 7.80
N LEU A 210 -3.89 13.62 6.64
CA LEU A 210 -2.91 14.25 5.73
C LEU A 210 -3.43 15.53 5.07
N SER A 211 -4.73 15.71 4.97
CA SER A 211 -5.38 16.89 4.40
C SER A 211 -6.00 17.83 5.43
N ASP A 212 -5.82 17.59 6.75
CA ASP A 212 -6.44 18.41 7.80
C ASP A 212 -5.97 19.88 7.79
N PHE A 213 -4.80 20.16 7.20
CA PHE A 213 -4.27 21.51 7.03
C PHE A 213 -4.84 22.26 5.81
N VAL A 214 -5.56 21.59 4.92
CA VAL A 214 -6.12 22.19 3.70
C VAL A 214 -7.33 23.07 4.06
N PRO A 215 -7.46 24.28 3.48
CA PRO A 215 -8.60 25.15 3.73
C PRO A 215 -9.94 24.45 3.46
N LYS A 216 -10.95 24.73 4.29
CA LYS A 216 -12.28 24.11 4.17
C LYS A 216 -12.92 24.33 2.80
N GLU A 217 -12.76 25.51 2.22
CA GLU A 217 -13.26 25.83 0.88
C GLU A 217 -12.69 24.89 -0.20
N THR A 218 -11.40 24.55 -0.07
CA THR A 218 -10.77 23.58 -0.96
C THR A 218 -11.30 22.16 -0.73
N GLN A 219 -11.51 21.79 0.54
CA GLN A 219 -12.10 20.47 0.86
C GLN A 219 -13.55 20.38 0.34
N GLU A 220 -14.36 21.44 0.49
CA GLU A 220 -15.71 21.52 -0.05
C GLU A 220 -15.72 21.43 -1.58
N LEU A 221 -14.74 22.07 -2.24
CA LEU A 221 -14.56 21.93 -3.69
C LEU A 221 -14.26 20.47 -4.08
N TRP A 222 -13.34 19.78 -3.37
CA TRP A 222 -13.09 18.36 -3.61
C TRP A 222 -14.33 17.51 -3.42
N HIS A 223 -15.07 17.72 -2.32
CA HIS A 223 -16.33 17.00 -2.05
C HIS A 223 -17.37 17.22 -3.14
N SER A 224 -17.44 18.44 -3.72
CA SER A 224 -18.34 18.72 -4.85
C SER A 224 -17.96 17.96 -6.13
N MET A 225 -16.70 17.57 -6.26
CA MET A 225 -16.19 16.79 -7.40
C MET A 225 -16.28 15.26 -7.16
N ILE A 226 -16.48 14.81 -5.93
CA ILE A 226 -16.66 13.39 -5.60
C ILE A 226 -18.16 13.07 -5.70
N PRO A 227 -18.61 12.12 -6.54
CA PRO A 227 -20.03 11.74 -6.61
C PRO A 227 -20.64 11.34 -5.26
N MET A 228 -19.89 10.69 -4.38
CA MET A 228 -20.35 10.37 -3.01
C MET A 228 -20.31 11.55 -2.04
N GLY A 229 -19.78 12.72 -2.43
CA GLY A 229 -19.82 13.98 -1.68
C GLY A 229 -19.02 14.02 -0.38
N ARG A 230 -18.07 13.11 -0.19
CA ARG A 230 -17.25 13.01 1.03
C ARG A 230 -15.91 12.35 0.76
N ASP A 231 -14.97 12.52 1.67
CA ASP A 231 -13.79 11.67 1.73
C ASP A 231 -14.17 10.22 2.11
N GLY A 232 -13.39 9.27 1.62
CA GLY A 232 -13.43 7.89 2.12
C GLY A 232 -12.74 7.79 3.49
N GLU A 233 -13.17 6.86 4.32
CA GLU A 233 -12.44 6.50 5.52
C GLU A 233 -11.41 5.41 5.18
N ALA A 234 -10.22 5.46 5.82
CA ALA A 234 -9.16 4.47 5.56
C ALA A 234 -9.61 3.02 5.77
N LYS A 235 -10.56 2.78 6.70
CA LYS A 235 -11.16 1.45 6.91
C LYS A 235 -11.96 0.92 5.72
N GLU A 236 -12.46 1.79 4.83
CA GLU A 236 -13.19 1.37 3.63
C GLU A 236 -12.27 0.70 2.58
N LEU A 237 -10.95 0.85 2.75
CA LEU A 237 -9.95 0.20 1.90
C LEU A 237 -9.56 -1.21 2.37
N LYS A 238 -9.87 -1.60 3.63
CA LYS A 238 -9.48 -2.89 4.21
C LYS A 238 -9.82 -4.08 3.32
N GLY A 239 -11.08 -4.11 2.82
CA GLY A 239 -11.55 -5.21 2.00
C GLY A 239 -10.74 -5.43 0.74
N ALA A 240 -10.31 -4.36 0.06
CA ALA A 240 -9.50 -4.44 -1.14
C ALA A 240 -8.08 -4.96 -0.83
N TYR A 241 -7.45 -4.49 0.25
CA TYR A 241 -6.14 -5.02 0.67
C TYR A 241 -6.24 -6.50 1.01
N VAL A 242 -7.22 -6.90 1.84
CA VAL A 242 -7.43 -8.31 2.20
C VAL A 242 -7.70 -9.18 0.97
N TYR A 243 -8.56 -8.71 0.05
CA TYR A 243 -8.81 -9.41 -1.20
C TYR A 243 -7.50 -9.66 -1.98
N LEU A 244 -6.70 -8.62 -2.21
CA LEU A 244 -5.51 -8.73 -3.04
C LEU A 244 -4.38 -9.58 -2.40
N VAL A 245 -4.27 -9.63 -1.08
CA VAL A 245 -3.27 -10.48 -0.40
C VAL A 245 -3.75 -11.91 -0.15
N SER A 246 -5.04 -12.18 -0.33
CA SER A 246 -5.67 -13.48 -0.05
C SER A 246 -5.75 -14.39 -1.27
N ASP A 247 -6.20 -15.62 -1.06
CA ASP A 247 -6.41 -16.60 -2.11
C ASP A 247 -7.71 -16.32 -2.91
N ALA A 248 -8.56 -15.40 -2.45
CA ALA A 248 -9.72 -14.93 -3.22
C ALA A 248 -9.32 -14.19 -4.52
N SER A 249 -8.08 -13.74 -4.62
CA SER A 249 -7.57 -13.00 -5.78
C SER A 249 -6.53 -13.76 -6.62
N THR A 250 -6.52 -15.09 -6.57
CA THR A 250 -5.53 -15.90 -7.33
C THR A 250 -5.58 -15.72 -8.83
N TYR A 251 -6.70 -15.26 -9.40
CA TYR A 251 -6.82 -14.92 -10.82
C TYR A 251 -6.75 -13.41 -11.09
N THR A 252 -6.28 -12.62 -10.10
CA THR A 252 -6.18 -11.15 -10.19
C THR A 252 -4.71 -10.74 -10.14
N THR A 253 -4.17 -10.30 -11.27
CA THR A 253 -2.81 -9.75 -11.38
C THR A 253 -2.77 -8.67 -12.46
N GLY A 254 -1.96 -7.63 -12.28
CA GLY A 254 -1.85 -6.48 -13.20
C GLY A 254 -3.04 -5.54 -13.17
N THR A 255 -3.97 -5.68 -12.22
CA THR A 255 -5.12 -4.79 -12.07
C THR A 255 -4.78 -3.59 -11.18
N ASP A 256 -5.54 -2.53 -11.36
CA ASP A 256 -5.62 -1.40 -10.45
C ASP A 256 -7.06 -1.28 -9.94
N ILE A 257 -7.23 -1.35 -8.62
CA ILE A 257 -8.55 -1.20 -7.98
C ILE A 257 -8.70 0.25 -7.52
N VAL A 258 -9.56 0.97 -8.22
CA VAL A 258 -9.91 2.35 -7.87
C VAL A 258 -10.96 2.36 -6.74
N ILE A 259 -10.70 3.13 -5.67
CA ILE A 259 -11.61 3.33 -4.53
C ILE A 259 -11.61 4.83 -4.19
N ASP A 260 -12.44 5.61 -4.88
CA ASP A 260 -12.35 7.06 -4.93
C ASP A 260 -13.71 7.79 -4.77
N GLY A 261 -14.74 7.08 -4.36
CA GLY A 261 -16.09 7.65 -4.25
C GLY A 261 -16.69 8.08 -5.59
N GLY A 262 -16.12 7.59 -6.71
CA GLY A 262 -16.56 7.89 -8.08
C GLY A 262 -15.86 9.09 -8.71
N TYR A 263 -14.80 9.63 -8.10
CA TYR A 263 -14.09 10.81 -8.62
C TYR A 263 -13.65 10.66 -10.08
N LEU A 264 -13.14 9.49 -10.46
CA LEU A 264 -12.68 9.21 -11.83
C LEU A 264 -13.79 8.97 -12.86
N THR A 265 -15.04 9.05 -12.50
CA THR A 265 -16.17 8.85 -13.44
C THR A 265 -16.56 10.11 -14.20
N ARG A 266 -15.86 11.22 -13.97
CA ARG A 266 -16.12 12.54 -14.59
C ARG A 266 -15.05 12.90 -15.60
#